data_13bb63e66967c73daa33b976734b22db
#
_entry.id   13bb63e66967c73daa33b976734b22db
#
_cell.length_a   1.000
_cell.length_b   1.000
_cell.length_c   1.000
_cell.angle_alpha   90.00
_cell.angle_beta   90.00
_cell.angle_gamma   90.00
#
_symmetry.space_group_name_H-M   'P 1'
#
loop_
_entity.id
_entity.type
_entity.pdbx_description
1 polymer ?
#
loop_
_entity_poly.entity_id
_entity_poly.type
_entity_poly.pdbx_seq_one_letter_code
_entity_poly.pdbx_strand_id
1 'polypeptide(L)'
;QQRMDQLVEGMTIRATVDQELQAAAAEALRKGLEQFDRNLGVWRGTGKTLPAEALVSEESWRAALAELEISRDVPAWFPAVVLEVGESDARIGIEGVLDDEDGHFIPAEDVTWARKRLADGELGRKAQVAGDLLAVGEVVLVRAVTNDDGTFKRWSLRQIPEVQGAFMAMDVNTGRVLAMQGGFSYQDSVFNRTTQATRQPGSSFKPFVYAAALDS
;
A
#
# COMPACT_ATOMS: atom_id res chain seq x y z
N GLN A 1 1.99 -15.34 17.50
CA GLN A 1 3.04 -15.85 16.58
C GLN A 1 3.66 -17.13 17.15
N GLN A 2 4.17 -17.14 18.39
CA GLN A 2 4.79 -18.32 19.00
C GLN A 2 3.93 -19.61 19.07
N ARG A 3 2.59 -19.49 18.93
CA ARG A 3 1.69 -20.67 18.90
C ARG A 3 1.45 -21.23 17.50
N MET A 4 1.71 -20.46 16.45
CA MET A 4 1.52 -20.93 15.06
C MET A 4 2.68 -21.80 14.57
N ASP A 5 3.89 -21.59 15.09
CA ASP A 5 5.08 -22.41 14.77
C ASP A 5 4.99 -23.85 15.28
N GLN A 6 3.97 -24.15 16.09
CA GLN A 6 3.68 -25.51 16.61
C GLN A 6 2.56 -26.23 15.84
N LEU A 7 2.05 -25.63 14.74
CA LEU A 7 1.04 -26.29 13.91
C LEU A 7 1.67 -27.46 13.15
N VAL A 8 1.26 -28.67 13.51
CA VAL A 8 1.68 -29.90 12.85
C VAL A 8 1.03 -29.98 11.48
N GLU A 9 1.77 -30.47 10.48
CA GLU A 9 1.24 -30.74 9.14
C GLU A 9 -0.08 -31.54 9.22
N GLY A 10 -1.11 -31.09 8.50
CA GLY A 10 -2.41 -31.76 8.44
C GLY A 10 -3.51 -31.19 9.35
N MET A 11 -3.26 -30.11 10.09
CA MET A 11 -4.31 -29.42 10.86
C MET A 11 -5.21 -28.53 9.99
N THR A 12 -6.52 -28.67 10.16
CA THR A 12 -7.51 -27.76 9.58
C THR A 12 -7.95 -26.75 10.64
N ILE A 13 -7.72 -25.45 10.38
CA ILE A 13 -8.18 -24.36 11.23
C ILE A 13 -9.45 -23.77 10.63
N ARG A 14 -10.56 -23.81 11.38
CA ARG A 14 -11.81 -23.10 11.04
C ARG A 14 -11.84 -21.77 11.78
N ALA A 15 -11.79 -20.67 11.03
CA ALA A 15 -12.02 -19.33 11.55
C ALA A 15 -13.50 -18.93 11.39
N THR A 16 -13.91 -17.90 12.12
CA THR A 16 -15.25 -17.30 12.01
C THR A 16 -15.32 -16.21 10.94
N VAL A 17 -14.21 -15.95 10.27
CA VAL A 17 -14.08 -14.91 9.24
C VAL A 17 -14.95 -15.23 8.04
N ASP A 18 -15.76 -14.26 7.64
CA ASP A 18 -16.49 -14.24 6.38
C ASP A 18 -15.59 -13.68 5.28
N GLN A 19 -15.44 -14.39 4.17
CA GLN A 19 -14.49 -14.03 3.11
C GLN A 19 -14.87 -12.71 2.39
N GLU A 20 -16.16 -12.49 2.15
CA GLU A 20 -16.63 -11.28 1.48
C GLU A 20 -16.45 -10.05 2.40
N LEU A 21 -16.82 -10.17 3.67
CA LEU A 21 -16.61 -9.11 4.64
C LEU A 21 -15.13 -8.82 4.89
N GLN A 22 -14.28 -9.86 4.89
CA GLN A 22 -12.83 -9.70 5.00
C GLN A 22 -12.24 -8.93 3.82
N ALA A 23 -12.66 -9.27 2.60
CA ALA A 23 -12.21 -8.57 1.40
C ALA A 23 -12.65 -7.10 1.41
N ALA A 24 -13.92 -6.85 1.73
CA ALA A 24 -14.48 -5.50 1.84
C ALA A 24 -13.78 -4.66 2.93
N ALA A 25 -13.49 -5.26 4.09
CA ALA A 25 -12.77 -4.61 5.19
C ALA A 25 -11.33 -4.23 4.78
N ALA A 26 -10.61 -5.13 4.12
CA ALA A 26 -9.26 -4.89 3.65
C ALA A 26 -9.23 -3.77 2.60
N GLU A 27 -10.15 -3.79 1.64
CA GLU A 27 -10.28 -2.76 0.61
C GLU A 27 -10.63 -1.40 1.21
N ALA A 28 -11.63 -1.34 2.07
CA ALA A 28 -12.07 -0.10 2.71
C ALA A 28 -10.96 0.54 3.55
N LEU A 29 -10.24 -0.26 4.35
CA LEU A 29 -9.12 0.22 5.14
C LEU A 29 -7.99 0.76 4.25
N ARG A 30 -7.58 0.00 3.22
CA ARG A 30 -6.53 0.42 2.28
C ARG A 30 -6.92 1.71 1.56
N LYS A 31 -8.13 1.78 1.04
CA LYS A 31 -8.64 2.98 0.36
C LYS A 31 -8.63 4.21 1.27
N GLY A 32 -9.06 4.07 2.52
CA GLY A 32 -9.06 5.16 3.49
C GLY A 32 -7.65 5.64 3.83
N LEU A 33 -6.72 4.73 4.09
CA LEU A 33 -5.33 5.06 4.40
C LEU A 33 -4.61 5.67 3.20
N GLU A 34 -4.78 5.12 2.00
CA GLU A 34 -4.23 5.67 0.75
C GLU A 34 -4.75 7.10 0.50
N GLN A 35 -6.06 7.31 0.65
CA GLN A 35 -6.67 8.63 0.46
C GLN A 35 -6.11 9.66 1.45
N PHE A 36 -6.00 9.28 2.72
CA PHE A 36 -5.42 10.14 3.75
C PHE A 36 -3.98 10.50 3.43
N ASP A 37 -3.16 9.51 3.07
CA ASP A 37 -1.74 9.69 2.75
C ASP A 37 -1.54 10.60 1.51
N ARG A 38 -2.33 10.39 0.46
CA ARG A 38 -2.30 11.26 -0.73
C ARG A 38 -2.73 12.70 -0.42
N ASN A 39 -3.66 12.89 0.51
CA ASN A 39 -4.08 14.23 0.95
C ASN A 39 -2.98 14.99 1.71
N LEU A 40 -2.06 14.29 2.36
CA LEU A 40 -0.86 14.91 2.96
C LEU A 40 0.08 15.47 1.89
N GLY A 41 0.06 14.92 0.68
CA GLY A 41 0.80 15.42 -0.47
C GLY A 41 2.31 15.26 -0.34
N VAL A 42 2.80 14.23 0.36
CA VAL A 42 4.24 13.97 0.54
C VAL A 42 4.63 12.71 -0.21
N TRP A 43 5.55 12.83 -1.18
CA TRP A 43 6.13 11.70 -1.88
C TRP A 43 7.28 11.09 -1.09
N ARG A 44 7.26 9.78 -0.90
CA ARG A 44 8.29 8.99 -0.21
C ARG A 44 8.85 7.87 -1.07
N GLY A 45 8.07 7.40 -2.06
CA GLY A 45 8.41 6.25 -2.88
C GLY A 45 8.56 4.97 -2.08
N THR A 46 9.40 4.05 -2.57
CA THR A 46 9.79 2.82 -1.86
C THR A 46 11.11 2.99 -1.09
N GLY A 47 11.87 4.05 -1.37
CA GLY A 47 13.24 4.24 -0.89
C GLY A 47 14.26 3.28 -1.51
N LYS A 48 13.88 2.50 -2.52
CA LYS A 48 14.75 1.56 -3.23
C LYS A 48 15.14 2.11 -4.58
N THR A 49 16.35 1.77 -5.02
CA THR A 49 16.91 2.12 -6.34
C THR A 49 17.65 0.93 -6.92
N LEU A 50 17.57 0.75 -8.23
CA LEU A 50 18.42 -0.17 -8.96
C LEU A 50 19.67 0.59 -9.48
N PRO A 51 20.85 -0.03 -9.44
CA PRO A 51 22.06 0.57 -9.98
C PRO A 51 22.01 0.60 -11.52
N ALA A 52 22.78 1.50 -12.13
CA ALA A 52 22.79 1.71 -13.58
C ALA A 52 23.10 0.43 -14.38
N GLU A 53 23.94 -0.43 -13.83
CA GLU A 53 24.30 -1.72 -14.43
C GLU A 53 23.12 -2.67 -14.56
N ALA A 54 22.13 -2.55 -13.67
CA ALA A 54 20.90 -3.33 -13.73
C ALA A 54 19.93 -2.81 -14.80
N LEU A 55 20.09 -1.58 -15.28
CA LEU A 55 19.17 -0.96 -16.23
C LEU A 55 19.57 -1.17 -17.71
N VAL A 56 20.66 -1.89 -17.99
CA VAL A 56 21.20 -2.06 -19.35
C VAL A 56 20.32 -2.90 -20.27
N SER A 57 19.46 -3.76 -19.73
CA SER A 57 18.52 -4.58 -20.48
C SER A 57 17.25 -4.89 -19.67
N GLU A 58 16.19 -5.26 -20.39
CA GLU A 58 14.92 -5.65 -19.75
C GLU A 58 15.11 -6.88 -18.84
N GLU A 59 15.83 -7.88 -19.28
CA GLU A 59 16.13 -9.08 -18.48
C GLU A 59 16.84 -8.70 -17.17
N SER A 60 17.82 -7.80 -17.25
CA SER A 60 18.62 -7.37 -16.10
C SER A 60 17.79 -6.64 -15.05
N TRP A 61 17.02 -5.61 -15.44
CA TRP A 61 16.22 -4.87 -14.47
C TRP A 61 15.08 -5.72 -13.91
N ARG A 62 14.47 -6.63 -14.70
CA ARG A 62 13.44 -7.54 -14.19
C ARG A 62 13.99 -8.48 -13.11
N ALA A 63 15.15 -9.06 -13.35
CA ALA A 63 15.81 -9.91 -12.36
C ALA A 63 16.16 -9.14 -11.09
N ALA A 64 16.77 -7.95 -11.24
CA ALA A 64 17.12 -7.11 -10.10
C ALA A 64 15.90 -6.62 -9.30
N LEU A 65 14.80 -6.28 -9.97
CA LEU A 65 13.55 -5.85 -9.32
C LEU A 65 12.90 -6.99 -8.52
N ALA A 66 12.94 -8.23 -9.05
CA ALA A 66 12.38 -9.40 -8.40
C ALA A 66 13.09 -9.76 -7.08
N GLU A 67 14.40 -9.48 -6.98
CA GLU A 67 15.22 -9.72 -5.79
C GLU A 67 14.99 -8.70 -4.66
N LEU A 68 14.34 -7.56 -4.95
CA LEU A 68 14.14 -6.52 -3.95
C LEU A 68 13.05 -6.90 -2.94
N GLU A 69 13.32 -6.63 -1.67
CA GLU A 69 12.33 -6.69 -0.60
C GLU A 69 11.37 -5.50 -0.68
N ILE A 70 10.25 -5.70 -1.38
CA ILE A 70 9.18 -4.74 -1.59
C ILE A 70 7.85 -5.46 -1.36
N SER A 71 6.86 -4.77 -0.77
CA SER A 71 5.52 -5.34 -0.59
C SER A 71 4.83 -5.65 -1.93
N ARG A 72 4.40 -6.91 -2.09
CA ARG A 72 3.65 -7.42 -3.25
C ARG A 72 2.25 -7.94 -2.87
N ASP A 73 1.86 -7.79 -1.61
CA ASP A 73 0.59 -8.29 -1.05
C ASP A 73 -0.59 -7.30 -1.18
N VAL A 74 -0.35 -6.12 -1.79
CA VAL A 74 -1.41 -5.16 -2.06
C VAL A 74 -2.00 -5.44 -3.44
N PRO A 75 -3.29 -5.83 -3.53
CA PRO A 75 -3.92 -6.20 -4.79
C PRO A 75 -3.81 -5.10 -5.86
N ALA A 76 -3.47 -5.49 -7.07
CA ALA A 76 -3.32 -4.63 -8.25
C ALA A 76 -2.25 -3.52 -8.12
N TRP A 77 -1.35 -3.62 -7.14
CA TRP A 77 -0.15 -2.80 -7.07
C TRP A 77 1.05 -3.60 -7.55
N PHE A 78 1.86 -2.98 -8.40
CA PHE A 78 3.00 -3.62 -9.04
C PHE A 78 4.26 -2.82 -8.74
N PRO A 79 5.38 -3.48 -8.36
CA PRO A 79 6.69 -2.88 -8.38
C PRO A 79 7.06 -2.47 -9.80
N ALA A 80 7.67 -1.31 -9.94
CA ALA A 80 8.18 -0.80 -11.21
C ALA A 80 9.47 -0.04 -10.99
N VAL A 81 10.32 0.01 -12.00
CA VAL A 81 11.54 0.81 -12.00
C VAL A 81 11.43 1.93 -13.03
N VAL A 82 11.91 3.11 -12.69
CA VAL A 82 11.99 4.26 -13.60
C VAL A 82 13.17 4.03 -14.56
N LEU A 83 12.86 3.85 -15.83
CA LEU A 83 13.86 3.60 -16.89
C LEU A 83 14.35 4.89 -17.54
N GLU A 84 13.45 5.87 -17.68
CA GLU A 84 13.74 7.15 -18.31
C GLU A 84 12.86 8.23 -17.71
N VAL A 85 13.37 9.47 -17.63
CA VAL A 85 12.61 10.65 -17.24
C VAL A 85 12.59 11.61 -18.41
N GLY A 86 11.42 11.78 -19.01
CA GLY A 86 11.16 12.70 -20.12
C GLY A 86 10.90 14.12 -19.66
N GLU A 87 10.47 14.98 -20.58
CA GLU A 87 10.15 16.38 -20.27
C GLU A 87 8.94 16.52 -19.33
N SER A 88 7.94 15.64 -19.45
CA SER A 88 6.71 15.69 -18.66
C SER A 88 6.41 14.42 -17.89
N ASP A 89 6.81 13.29 -18.41
CA ASP A 89 6.49 11.94 -17.92
C ASP A 89 7.73 11.15 -17.52
N ALA A 90 7.54 9.92 -17.05
CA ALA A 90 8.61 8.98 -16.81
C ALA A 90 8.23 7.61 -17.37
N ARG A 91 9.13 7.02 -18.17
CA ARG A 91 9.01 5.65 -18.64
C ARG A 91 9.38 4.69 -17.53
N ILE A 92 8.57 3.66 -17.36
CA ILE A 92 8.74 2.65 -16.29
C ILE A 92 8.74 1.24 -16.87
N GLY A 93 9.54 0.37 -16.27
CA GLY A 93 9.47 -1.07 -16.45
C GLY A 93 8.72 -1.68 -15.27
N ILE A 94 7.68 -2.49 -15.53
CA ILE A 94 6.77 -3.00 -14.51
C ILE A 94 6.96 -4.50 -14.31
N GLU A 95 7.07 -4.92 -13.04
CA GLU A 95 7.16 -6.34 -12.69
C GLU A 95 5.89 -7.09 -13.13
N GLY A 96 6.09 -8.22 -13.85
CA GLY A 96 4.98 -9.06 -14.31
C GLY A 96 4.15 -8.50 -15.47
N VAL A 97 4.46 -7.31 -15.98
CA VAL A 97 3.84 -6.72 -17.16
C VAL A 97 4.88 -6.67 -18.28
N LEU A 98 4.51 -7.20 -19.45
CA LEU A 98 5.38 -7.11 -20.62
C LEU A 98 5.37 -5.66 -21.12
N ASP A 99 6.55 -5.19 -21.54
CA ASP A 99 6.66 -3.92 -22.24
C ASP A 99 5.97 -4.05 -23.62
N ASP A 100 5.24 -3.03 -24.04
CA ASP A 100 4.67 -2.95 -25.38
C ASP A 100 5.49 -1.97 -26.24
N GLU A 101 5.15 -1.86 -27.52
CA GLU A 101 5.88 -0.98 -28.45
C GLU A 101 5.87 0.49 -28.01
N ASP A 102 4.81 0.92 -27.31
CA ASP A 102 4.65 2.28 -26.81
C ASP A 102 5.29 2.50 -25.43
N GLY A 103 5.53 1.40 -24.68
CA GLY A 103 6.06 1.43 -23.32
C GLY A 103 5.02 1.84 -22.27
N HIS A 104 5.45 1.85 -21.01
CA HIS A 104 4.60 2.23 -19.86
C HIS A 104 5.09 3.53 -19.25
N PHE A 105 4.18 4.46 -18.95
CA PHE A 105 4.53 5.80 -18.48
C PHE A 105 3.73 6.22 -17.25
N ILE A 106 4.39 7.02 -16.40
CA ILE A 106 3.75 7.85 -15.37
C ILE A 106 3.61 9.25 -15.95
N PRO A 107 2.39 9.73 -16.24
CA PRO A 107 2.19 11.06 -16.81
C PRO A 107 2.32 12.15 -15.75
N ALA A 108 2.60 13.39 -16.20
CA ALA A 108 2.71 14.57 -15.34
C ALA A 108 1.49 14.75 -14.41
N GLU A 109 0.28 14.48 -14.91
CA GLU A 109 -0.94 14.63 -14.11
C GLU A 109 -0.97 13.77 -12.85
N ASP A 110 -0.26 12.62 -12.86
CA ASP A 110 -0.28 11.68 -11.74
C ASP A 110 0.72 12.02 -10.62
N VAL A 111 1.61 12.97 -10.84
CA VAL A 111 2.59 13.43 -9.84
C VAL A 111 2.17 14.74 -9.16
N THR A 112 1.22 15.48 -9.72
CA THR A 112 0.84 16.81 -9.26
C THR A 112 0.19 16.87 -7.86
N TRP A 113 -0.14 15.74 -7.27
CA TRP A 113 -0.65 15.65 -5.90
C TRP A 113 0.46 15.80 -4.85
N ALA A 114 1.74 15.57 -5.21
CA ALA A 114 2.82 15.33 -4.28
C ALA A 114 3.93 16.38 -4.31
N ARG A 115 4.67 16.39 -3.21
CA ARG A 115 5.90 17.18 -2.99
C ARG A 115 7.00 16.25 -2.50
N LYS A 116 8.21 16.44 -2.99
CA LYS A 116 9.38 15.72 -2.48
C LYS A 116 9.82 16.32 -1.13
N ARG A 117 10.21 15.48 -0.19
CA ARG A 117 10.86 15.96 1.05
C ARG A 117 12.31 16.32 0.73
N LEU A 118 12.72 17.51 1.12
CA LEU A 118 14.08 18.02 0.93
C LEU A 118 15.03 17.49 2.03
N ALA A 119 16.32 17.66 1.81
CA ALA A 119 17.35 17.17 2.74
C ALA A 119 17.29 17.82 4.14
N ASP A 120 16.75 19.04 4.24
CA ASP A 120 16.50 19.75 5.50
C ASP A 120 15.21 19.30 6.20
N GLY A 121 14.45 18.39 5.59
CA GLY A 121 13.16 17.87 6.07
C GLY A 121 11.95 18.70 5.66
N GLU A 122 12.12 19.85 5.04
CA GLU A 122 11.03 20.67 4.53
C GLU A 122 10.39 20.05 3.29
N LEU A 123 9.19 20.49 2.94
CA LEU A 123 8.51 20.07 1.72
C LEU A 123 8.87 21.02 0.58
N GLY A 124 9.36 20.45 -0.50
CA GLY A 124 9.62 21.16 -1.74
C GLY A 124 8.37 21.72 -2.39
N ARG A 125 8.53 22.31 -3.57
CA ARG A 125 7.40 22.73 -4.39
C ARG A 125 6.55 21.53 -4.82
N LYS A 126 5.29 21.79 -5.14
CA LYS A 126 4.40 20.78 -5.70
C LYS A 126 4.90 20.36 -7.08
N ALA A 127 4.97 19.07 -7.33
CA ALA A 127 5.44 18.54 -8.61
C ALA A 127 4.55 18.99 -9.77
N GLN A 128 5.15 19.27 -10.91
CA GLN A 128 4.48 19.62 -12.16
C GLN A 128 4.73 18.57 -13.24
N VAL A 129 5.90 17.95 -13.21
CA VAL A 129 6.33 16.91 -14.15
C VAL A 129 6.89 15.72 -13.39
N ALA A 130 6.95 14.56 -14.03
CA ALA A 130 7.41 13.33 -13.39
C ALA A 130 8.82 13.46 -12.79
N GLY A 131 9.73 14.16 -13.47
CA GLY A 131 11.09 14.41 -13.00
C GLY A 131 11.21 15.25 -11.71
N ASP A 132 10.15 15.95 -11.29
CA ASP A 132 10.15 16.63 -9.98
C ASP A 132 10.12 15.63 -8.80
N LEU A 133 9.58 14.42 -9.02
CA LEU A 133 9.48 13.37 -8.00
C LEU A 133 10.41 12.19 -8.26
N LEU A 134 10.60 11.82 -9.52
CA LEU A 134 11.19 10.55 -9.94
C LEU A 134 12.57 10.76 -10.55
N ALA A 135 13.46 9.79 -10.32
CA ALA A 135 14.77 9.71 -10.95
C ALA A 135 14.97 8.31 -11.57
N VAL A 136 15.82 8.23 -12.60
CA VAL A 136 16.17 6.95 -13.24
C VAL A 136 16.74 5.98 -12.22
N GLY A 137 16.29 4.74 -12.27
CA GLY A 137 16.64 3.68 -11.34
C GLY A 137 15.79 3.64 -10.06
N GLU A 138 15.02 4.69 -9.74
CA GLU A 138 14.09 4.63 -8.59
C GLU A 138 13.06 3.53 -8.78
N VAL A 139 12.82 2.79 -7.70
CA VAL A 139 11.79 1.76 -7.66
C VAL A 139 10.53 2.32 -7.01
N VAL A 140 9.43 2.18 -7.70
CA VAL A 140 8.12 2.72 -7.32
C VAL A 140 7.06 1.62 -7.30
N LEU A 141 5.94 1.89 -6.65
CA LEU A 141 4.73 1.08 -6.77
C LEU A 141 3.76 1.78 -7.72
N VAL A 142 3.12 1.01 -8.59
CA VAL A 142 2.16 1.53 -9.56
C VAL A 142 0.87 0.71 -9.57
N ARG A 143 -0.23 1.34 -9.98
CA ARG A 143 -1.51 0.68 -10.25
C ARG A 143 -2.07 1.19 -11.56
N ALA A 144 -2.64 0.27 -12.37
CA ALA A 144 -3.40 0.65 -13.54
C ALA A 144 -4.67 1.41 -13.12
N VAL A 145 -4.93 2.52 -13.78
CA VAL A 145 -6.19 3.26 -13.70
C VAL A 145 -6.94 3.01 -14.99
N THR A 146 -8.22 2.71 -14.87
CA THR A 146 -9.13 2.46 -15.99
C THR A 146 -10.12 3.59 -16.16
N ASN A 147 -10.65 3.72 -17.37
CA ASN A 147 -11.82 4.52 -17.69
C ASN A 147 -13.09 3.85 -17.15
N ASP A 148 -14.23 4.53 -17.23
CA ASP A 148 -15.54 4.00 -16.78
C ASP A 148 -15.99 2.77 -17.58
N ASP A 149 -15.51 2.60 -18.81
CA ASP A 149 -15.74 1.44 -19.67
C ASP A 149 -14.80 0.25 -19.39
N GLY A 150 -13.89 0.39 -18.41
CA GLY A 150 -12.92 -0.64 -18.04
C GLY A 150 -11.64 -0.65 -18.89
N THR A 151 -11.52 0.19 -19.92
CA THR A 151 -10.30 0.28 -20.72
C THR A 151 -9.15 0.93 -19.92
N PHE A 152 -7.92 0.52 -20.20
CA PHE A 152 -6.75 1.11 -19.59
C PHE A 152 -6.66 2.61 -19.89
N LYS A 153 -6.36 3.41 -18.88
CA LYS A 153 -6.18 4.86 -19.00
C LYS A 153 -4.75 5.29 -18.80
N ARG A 154 -4.14 4.87 -17.69
CA ARG A 154 -2.74 5.20 -17.34
C ARG A 154 -2.23 4.37 -16.17
N TRP A 155 -0.96 4.38 -15.97
CA TRP A 155 -0.33 3.97 -14.72
C TRP A 155 -0.34 5.12 -13.72
N SER A 156 -0.54 4.80 -12.46
CA SER A 156 -0.63 5.78 -11.38
C SER A 156 0.27 5.39 -10.24
N LEU A 157 1.08 6.35 -9.77
CA LEU A 157 1.98 6.16 -8.64
C LEU A 157 1.23 5.79 -7.37
N ARG A 158 1.82 4.85 -6.64
CA ARG A 158 1.38 4.42 -5.32
C ARG A 158 2.54 4.44 -4.34
N GLN A 159 2.23 4.54 -3.07
CA GLN A 159 3.17 4.35 -1.96
C GLN A 159 2.45 3.77 -0.76
N ILE A 160 3.17 2.97 0.04
CA ILE A 160 2.63 2.47 1.30
C ILE A 160 2.39 3.67 2.22
N PRO A 161 1.18 3.83 2.79
CA PRO A 161 0.89 4.94 3.71
C PRO A 161 1.76 4.87 4.96
N GLU A 162 2.30 6.01 5.39
CA GLU A 162 3.01 6.12 6.67
C GLU A 162 2.04 5.94 7.85
N VAL A 163 0.85 6.51 7.70
CA VAL A 163 -0.22 6.32 8.68
C VAL A 163 -0.82 4.93 8.54
N GLN A 164 -0.94 4.26 9.66
CA GLN A 164 -1.49 2.93 9.74
C GLN A 164 -2.81 2.92 10.49
N GLY A 165 -3.65 1.95 10.18
CA GLY A 165 -4.95 1.74 10.81
C GLY A 165 -5.29 0.27 10.92
N ALA A 166 -6.42 -0.01 11.55
CA ALA A 166 -6.96 -1.35 11.66
C ALA A 166 -8.49 -1.32 11.56
N PHE A 167 -9.06 -2.43 11.14
CA PHE A 167 -10.49 -2.64 11.05
C PHE A 167 -10.86 -3.99 11.65
N MET A 168 -11.95 -4.05 12.40
CA MET A 168 -12.53 -5.29 12.91
C MET A 168 -14.05 -5.20 12.90
N ALA A 169 -14.69 -6.24 12.39
CA ALA A 169 -16.14 -6.42 12.46
C ALA A 169 -16.48 -7.65 13.30
N MET A 170 -17.47 -7.51 14.18
CA MET A 170 -17.95 -8.57 15.07
C MET A 170 -19.46 -8.70 14.99
N ASP A 171 -19.94 -9.93 15.07
CA ASP A 171 -21.36 -10.21 15.30
C ASP A 171 -21.73 -9.84 16.73
N VAL A 172 -22.70 -8.94 16.87
CA VAL A 172 -23.11 -8.39 18.18
C VAL A 172 -23.79 -9.40 19.09
N ASN A 173 -24.37 -10.48 18.53
CA ASN A 173 -25.09 -11.50 19.29
C ASN A 173 -24.17 -12.62 19.78
N THR A 174 -23.15 -12.95 19.01
CA THR A 174 -22.28 -14.10 19.28
C THR A 174 -20.87 -13.70 19.68
N GLY A 175 -20.44 -12.44 19.45
CA GLY A 175 -19.09 -11.97 19.66
C GLY A 175 -18.06 -12.53 18.64
N ARG A 176 -18.52 -13.23 17.60
CA ARG A 176 -17.63 -13.80 16.60
C ARG A 176 -17.04 -12.71 15.71
N VAL A 177 -15.74 -12.77 15.48
CA VAL A 177 -15.05 -11.88 14.54
C VAL A 177 -15.35 -12.34 13.12
N LEU A 178 -15.96 -11.46 12.32
CA LEU A 178 -16.35 -11.71 10.94
C LEU A 178 -15.31 -11.17 9.94
N ALA A 179 -14.63 -10.07 10.29
CA ALA A 179 -13.52 -9.53 9.51
C ALA A 179 -12.50 -8.87 10.43
N MET A 180 -11.21 -8.99 10.08
CA MET A 180 -10.12 -8.35 10.82
C MET A 180 -8.98 -7.99 9.87
N GLN A 181 -8.68 -6.69 9.75
CA GLN A 181 -7.54 -6.18 8.99
C GLN A 181 -6.65 -5.35 9.92
N GLY A 182 -5.45 -5.82 10.21
CA GLY A 182 -4.55 -5.23 11.22
C GLY A 182 -3.61 -4.15 10.70
N GLY A 183 -3.57 -3.89 9.40
CA GLY A 183 -2.69 -2.92 8.75
C GLY A 183 -2.92 -2.84 7.25
N PHE A 184 -2.15 -1.98 6.58
CA PHE A 184 -2.24 -1.77 5.13
C PHE A 184 -1.71 -2.96 4.35
N SER A 185 -0.48 -3.40 4.66
CA SER A 185 0.23 -4.52 4.05
C SER A 185 0.84 -5.40 5.15
N TYR A 186 0.71 -6.70 4.99
CA TYR A 186 1.33 -7.67 5.92
C TYR A 186 2.84 -7.77 5.69
N GLN A 187 3.29 -7.67 4.43
CA GLN A 187 4.70 -7.71 4.09
C GLN A 187 5.45 -6.46 4.57
N ASP A 188 4.77 -5.30 4.60
CA ASP A 188 5.34 -4.07 5.15
C ASP A 188 5.37 -4.11 6.69
N SER A 189 4.32 -4.62 7.33
CA SER A 189 4.21 -4.68 8.79
C SER A 189 3.37 -5.85 9.26
N VAL A 190 4.00 -6.83 9.93
CA VAL A 190 3.32 -7.97 10.56
C VAL A 190 2.55 -7.58 11.83
N PHE A 191 2.69 -6.34 12.31
CA PHE A 191 2.04 -5.87 13.53
C PHE A 191 0.53 -5.73 13.32
N ASN A 192 -0.24 -6.60 13.97
CA ASN A 192 -1.70 -6.56 13.91
C ASN A 192 -2.25 -5.54 14.91
N ARG A 193 -2.67 -4.38 14.42
CA ARG A 193 -3.14 -3.25 15.25
C ARG A 193 -4.49 -3.50 15.89
N THR A 194 -5.26 -4.48 15.44
CA THR A 194 -6.53 -4.85 16.10
C THR A 194 -6.30 -5.55 17.44
N THR A 195 -5.19 -6.28 17.58
CA THR A 195 -4.93 -7.14 18.75
C THR A 195 -3.67 -6.78 19.51
N GLN A 196 -2.71 -6.09 18.90
CA GLN A 196 -1.40 -5.81 19.48
C GLN A 196 -1.19 -4.33 19.82
N ALA A 197 -1.97 -3.41 19.21
CA ALA A 197 -1.83 -1.98 19.50
C ALA A 197 -2.42 -1.64 20.87
N THR A 198 -1.60 -1.03 21.71
CA THR A 198 -2.04 -0.47 22.98
C THR A 198 -2.47 0.98 22.76
N ARG A 199 -3.75 1.27 22.97
CA ARG A 199 -4.32 2.61 22.76
C ARG A 199 -5.10 3.03 24.00
N GLN A 200 -5.08 4.33 24.29
CA GLN A 200 -5.94 4.91 25.30
C GLN A 200 -7.42 4.83 24.84
N PRO A 201 -8.32 4.18 25.59
CA PRO A 201 -9.69 3.96 25.16
C PRO A 201 -10.49 5.26 25.02
N GLY A 202 -10.17 6.30 25.79
CA GLY A 202 -10.87 7.57 25.76
C GLY A 202 -12.36 7.41 25.95
N SER A 203 -13.16 8.06 25.11
CA SER A 203 -14.63 8.03 25.15
C SER A 203 -15.24 6.65 24.85
N SER A 204 -14.49 5.73 24.25
CA SER A 204 -14.95 4.35 24.02
C SER A 204 -15.18 3.57 25.32
N PHE A 205 -14.66 4.06 26.44
CA PHE A 205 -14.87 3.46 27.76
C PHE A 205 -16.22 3.88 28.42
N LYS A 206 -16.85 4.95 27.94
CA LYS A 206 -18.10 5.48 28.52
C LYS A 206 -19.24 4.48 28.57
N PRO A 207 -19.51 3.63 27.56
CA PRO A 207 -20.56 2.63 27.63
C PRO A 207 -20.45 1.70 28.85
N PHE A 208 -19.21 1.31 29.22
CA PHE A 208 -18.99 0.46 30.41
C PHE A 208 -19.33 1.19 31.71
N VAL A 209 -18.99 2.49 31.80
CA VAL A 209 -19.34 3.31 32.99
C VAL A 209 -20.82 3.48 33.09
N TYR A 210 -21.53 3.75 31.98
CA TYR A 210 -22.98 3.91 31.99
C TYR A 210 -23.69 2.59 32.28
N ALA A 211 -23.23 1.47 31.71
CA ALA A 211 -23.80 0.17 32.00
C ALA A 211 -23.69 -0.17 33.50
N ALA A 212 -22.50 0.03 34.08
CA ALA A 212 -22.31 -0.19 35.53
C ALA A 212 -23.19 0.73 36.40
N ALA A 213 -23.41 1.98 36.00
CA ALA A 213 -24.25 2.93 36.73
C ALA A 213 -25.76 2.62 36.62
N LEU A 214 -26.17 1.93 35.54
CA LEU A 214 -27.57 1.51 35.37
C LEU A 214 -27.88 0.18 36.06
N ASP A 215 -26.86 -0.64 36.33
CA ASP A 215 -26.97 -1.95 37.00
C ASP A 215 -26.87 -1.83 38.54
N SER A 216 -26.54 -0.66 39.07
CA SER A 216 -26.42 -0.34 40.48
C SER A 216 -27.72 0.27 41.06
#